data_34547f415d8217a86c86928957510781
#
_entry.id   34547f415d8217a86c86928957510781
#
_cell.length_a   1.000
_cell.length_b   1.000
_cell.length_c   1.000
_cell.angle_alpha   90.00
_cell.angle_beta   90.00
_cell.angle_gamma   90.00
#
_symmetry.space_group_name_H-M   'P 1'
#
loop_
_entity.id
_entity.type
_entity.pdbx_description
1 polymer ?
#
loop_
_entity_poly.entity_id
_entity_poly.type
_entity_poly.pdbx_seq_one_letter_code
_entity_poly.pdbx_strand_id
1 'polypeptide(L)'
;MRTKNALRFFDLEISGPIELMPGVRLEAAGAHTEGSMNVHVETADGLATICGDVIYDFNDQIVTPFNEIHDAEPRTTGNHGTSKRAEKAAIKKLLSSSRYLLPVHDRPAKIEGGVVVGRLHDQVPGPVVQSLPQRNWYPA
;
A
#
# COMPACT_ATOMS: atom_id res chain seq x y z
N MET A 1 -18.30 -3.94 32.31
CA MET A 1 -18.04 -2.58 31.82
C MET A 1 -18.30 -2.56 30.32
N ARG A 2 -19.39 -1.95 29.85
CA ARG A 2 -19.63 -1.81 28.41
C ARG A 2 -18.79 -0.63 27.92
N THR A 3 -17.78 -0.89 27.11
CA THR A 3 -17.03 0.16 26.39
C THR A 3 -17.97 0.78 25.36
N LYS A 4 -18.57 1.91 25.70
CA LYS A 4 -19.22 2.76 24.71
C LYS A 4 -18.13 3.22 23.74
N ASN A 5 -18.35 3.00 22.43
CA ASN A 5 -17.44 3.40 21.33
C ASN A 5 -16.23 2.47 21.10
N ALA A 6 -16.43 1.17 21.07
CA ALA A 6 -15.40 0.22 20.65
C ALA A 6 -15.03 0.31 19.16
N LEU A 7 -15.89 0.91 18.33
CA LEU A 7 -15.69 1.09 16.89
C LEU A 7 -15.79 2.56 16.52
N ARG A 8 -14.87 3.00 15.67
CA ARG A 8 -14.87 4.32 15.08
C ARG A 8 -14.81 4.17 13.57
N PHE A 9 -15.77 4.76 12.88
CA PHE A 9 -15.84 4.74 11.42
C PHE A 9 -15.32 6.05 10.85
N PHE A 10 -14.57 5.96 9.75
CA PHE A 10 -14.09 7.10 8.99
C PHE A 10 -14.49 6.91 7.53
N ASP A 11 -15.09 7.94 6.96
CA ASP A 11 -15.34 8.00 5.54
C ASP A 11 -14.26 8.87 4.89
N LEU A 12 -13.20 8.23 4.40
CA LEU A 12 -12.04 8.92 3.83
C LEU A 12 -12.33 9.58 2.49
N GLU A 13 -13.35 9.11 1.78
CA GLU A 13 -13.74 9.66 0.48
C GLU A 13 -14.47 11.00 0.65
N ILE A 14 -15.24 11.13 1.71
CA ILE A 14 -15.99 12.36 2.04
C ILE A 14 -15.17 13.31 2.89
N SER A 15 -14.56 12.80 3.95
CA SER A 15 -13.84 13.63 4.93
C SER A 15 -12.41 13.97 4.52
N GLY A 16 -11.87 13.26 3.54
CA GLY A 16 -10.48 13.37 3.15
C GLY A 16 -9.52 12.62 4.08
N PRO A 17 -8.21 12.81 3.89
CA PRO A 17 -7.19 12.14 4.67
C PRO A 17 -7.27 12.50 6.16
N ILE A 18 -6.96 11.53 7.01
CA ILE A 18 -6.90 11.72 8.46
C ILE A 18 -5.55 11.30 9.01
N GLU A 19 -5.05 12.03 9.97
CA GLU A 19 -3.92 11.61 10.79
C GLU A 19 -4.44 10.72 11.93
N LEU A 20 -4.05 9.45 11.92
CA LEU A 20 -4.45 8.48 12.93
C LEU A 20 -3.64 8.67 14.22
N MET A 21 -2.37 8.93 14.07
CA MET A 21 -1.40 9.29 15.10
C MET A 21 -0.20 9.99 14.44
N PRO A 22 0.66 10.67 15.19
CA PRO A 22 1.82 11.36 14.60
C PRO A 22 2.62 10.46 13.66
N GLY A 23 2.77 10.91 12.41
CA GLY A 23 3.48 10.17 11.38
C GLY A 23 2.70 9.03 10.72
N VAL A 24 1.44 8.81 11.06
CA VAL A 24 0.58 7.79 10.42
C VAL A 24 -0.69 8.42 9.89
N ARG A 25 -0.85 8.43 8.58
CA ARG A 25 -1.98 9.03 7.87
C ARG A 25 -2.73 8.01 7.04
N LEU A 26 -4.04 8.10 7.05
CA LEU A 26 -4.93 7.32 6.19
C LEU A 26 -5.47 8.19 5.07
N GLU A 27 -5.56 7.66 3.88
CA GLU A 27 -6.10 8.34 2.70
C GLU A 27 -6.88 7.36 1.84
N ALA A 28 -8.00 7.80 1.24
CA ALA A 28 -8.69 7.00 0.24
C ALA A 28 -7.75 6.70 -0.93
N ALA A 29 -7.70 5.44 -1.36
CA ALA A 29 -6.78 5.04 -2.43
C ALA A 29 -7.22 5.55 -3.80
N GLY A 30 -8.52 5.73 -4.00
CA GLY A 30 -9.09 6.16 -5.28
C GLY A 30 -8.95 5.14 -6.40
N ALA A 31 -8.64 3.89 -6.05
CA ALA A 31 -8.41 2.81 -6.99
C ALA A 31 -8.73 1.45 -6.36
N HIS A 32 -8.83 0.42 -7.18
CA HIS A 32 -9.18 -0.96 -6.86
C HIS A 32 -10.66 -1.10 -6.50
N THR A 33 -11.10 -0.68 -5.32
CA THR A 33 -12.52 -0.67 -4.92
C THR A 33 -12.86 0.58 -4.14
N GLU A 34 -14.17 0.89 -4.03
CA GLU A 34 -14.65 1.86 -3.06
C GLU A 34 -14.23 1.44 -1.64
N GLY A 35 -13.82 2.39 -0.84
CA GLY A 35 -13.33 2.13 0.52
C GLY A 35 -11.90 1.60 0.60
N SER A 36 -11.22 1.34 -0.53
CA SER A 36 -9.79 1.05 -0.51
C SER A 36 -9.01 2.24 0.02
N MET A 37 -8.04 1.99 0.89
CA MET A 37 -7.24 3.06 1.50
C MET A 37 -5.74 2.77 1.43
N ASN A 38 -4.98 3.84 1.43
CA ASN A 38 -3.56 3.83 1.64
C ASN A 38 -3.25 4.21 3.09
N VAL A 39 -2.29 3.52 3.69
CA VAL A 39 -1.74 3.90 5.00
C VAL A 39 -0.34 4.42 4.79
N HIS A 40 -0.13 5.70 5.07
CA HIS A 40 1.16 6.36 4.95
C HIS A 40 1.84 6.42 6.31
N VAL A 41 3.07 5.97 6.37
CA VAL A 41 3.90 5.96 7.57
C VAL A 41 5.17 6.75 7.31
N GLU A 42 5.40 7.80 8.08
CA GLU A 42 6.65 8.54 8.05
C GLU A 42 7.76 7.72 8.70
N THR A 43 8.86 7.55 7.99
CA THR A 43 10.05 6.86 8.50
C THR A 43 11.28 7.74 8.41
N ALA A 44 12.35 7.36 9.09
CA ALA A 44 13.62 8.10 9.01
C ALA A 44 14.17 8.18 7.57
N ASP A 45 13.83 7.21 6.72
CA ASP A 45 14.32 7.11 5.34
C ASP A 45 13.32 7.65 4.30
N GLY A 46 12.17 8.15 4.72
CA GLY A 46 11.12 8.67 3.87
C GLY A 46 9.77 8.00 4.08
N LEU A 47 8.81 8.30 3.20
CA LEU A 47 7.45 7.83 3.34
C LEU A 47 7.32 6.36 2.93
N ALA A 48 6.83 5.52 3.83
CA ALA A 48 6.39 4.17 3.53
C ALA A 48 4.86 4.15 3.36
N THR A 49 4.37 3.53 2.30
CA THR A 49 2.94 3.44 2.04
C THR A 49 2.49 2.00 1.90
N ILE A 50 1.58 1.57 2.76
CA ILE A 50 0.85 0.32 2.59
C ILE A 50 -0.29 0.61 1.62
N CYS A 51 -0.20 0.06 0.41
CA CYS A 51 -1.09 0.41 -0.69
C CYS A 51 -2.12 -0.68 -1.04
N GLY A 52 -2.19 -1.73 -0.24
CA GLY A 52 -3.18 -2.79 -0.45
C GLY A 52 -3.15 -3.35 -1.86
N ASP A 53 -4.32 -3.43 -2.45
CA ASP A 53 -4.55 -4.00 -3.78
C ASP A 53 -4.47 -2.99 -4.94
N VAL A 54 -4.04 -1.76 -4.68
CA VAL A 54 -3.75 -0.79 -5.74
C VAL A 54 -2.61 -1.29 -6.63
N ILE A 55 -1.65 -1.98 -6.01
CA ILE A 55 -0.57 -2.67 -6.71
C ILE A 55 -0.61 -4.14 -6.32
N TYR A 56 -0.80 -5.02 -7.32
CA TYR A 56 -0.77 -6.47 -7.16
C TYR A 56 0.60 -7.05 -7.43
N ASP A 57 1.23 -6.61 -8.50
CA ASP A 57 2.51 -7.10 -8.96
C ASP A 57 3.31 -5.95 -9.59
N PHE A 58 4.43 -5.63 -9.02
CA PHE A 58 5.27 -4.53 -9.52
C PHE A 58 5.85 -4.82 -10.90
N ASN A 59 6.20 -6.06 -11.19
CA ASN A 59 6.80 -6.38 -12.47
C ASN A 59 5.78 -6.24 -13.58
N ASP A 60 4.59 -6.81 -13.41
CA ASP A 60 3.55 -6.76 -14.42
C ASP A 60 2.95 -5.36 -14.59
N GLN A 61 2.65 -4.68 -13.49
CA GLN A 61 1.97 -3.39 -13.56
C GLN A 61 2.89 -2.20 -13.84
N ILE A 62 4.15 -2.25 -13.43
CA ILE A 62 5.05 -1.09 -13.43
C ILE A 62 6.35 -1.36 -14.19
N VAL A 63 7.12 -2.35 -13.76
CA VAL A 63 8.49 -2.55 -14.29
C VAL A 63 8.45 -2.95 -15.77
N THR A 64 7.66 -3.93 -16.13
CA THR A 64 7.56 -4.38 -17.52
C THR A 64 7.02 -3.30 -18.44
N PRO A 65 5.88 -2.64 -18.15
CA PRO A 65 5.42 -1.52 -18.96
C PRO A 65 6.45 -0.43 -19.14
N PHE A 66 7.15 -0.03 -18.09
CA PHE A 66 8.12 1.07 -18.17
C PHE A 66 9.39 0.69 -18.94
N ASN A 67 9.74 -0.58 -18.99
CA ASN A 67 10.90 -1.06 -19.73
C ASN A 67 10.60 -1.37 -21.20
N GLU A 68 9.38 -1.72 -21.54
CA GLU A 68 9.01 -2.14 -22.89
C GLU A 68 8.80 -1.00 -23.89
N ILE A 69 8.91 0.32 -23.52
CA ILE A 69 8.16 1.25 -24.03
C ILE A 69 8.33 2.56 -24.46
N HIS A 70 7.66 2.88 -25.37
CA HIS A 70 7.32 4.20 -25.90
C HIS A 70 6.25 4.93 -25.06
N ASP A 71 5.65 4.26 -24.12
CA ASP A 71 4.59 4.83 -23.28
C ASP A 71 4.69 4.31 -21.83
N ALA A 72 5.36 5.09 -20.98
CA ALA A 72 5.61 4.74 -19.58
C ALA A 72 4.34 4.86 -18.73
N GLU A 73 3.33 4.07 -19.04
CA GLU A 73 2.08 4.01 -18.31
C GLU A 73 1.97 2.70 -17.53
N PRO A 74 1.57 2.74 -16.24
CA PRO A 74 1.34 1.52 -15.50
C PRO A 74 0.15 0.74 -16.06
N ARG A 75 0.20 -0.57 -15.96
CA ARG A 75 -0.96 -1.44 -16.23
C ARG A 75 -1.92 -1.41 -15.05
N THR A 76 -3.19 -1.58 -15.37
CA THR A 76 -4.27 -1.63 -14.38
C THR A 76 -4.72 -3.05 -14.12
N THR A 77 -5.26 -3.31 -12.95
CA THR A 77 -5.83 -4.62 -12.59
C THR A 77 -7.12 -4.90 -13.36
N GLY A 78 -7.78 -3.85 -13.89
CA GLY A 78 -9.03 -3.98 -14.62
C GLY A 78 -10.24 -4.24 -13.73
N ASN A 79 -10.19 -3.88 -12.48
CA ASN A 79 -11.30 -4.05 -11.55
C ASN A 79 -12.52 -3.21 -11.97
N HIS A 80 -13.70 -3.81 -11.91
CA HIS A 80 -14.93 -3.21 -12.44
C HIS A 80 -15.43 -1.97 -11.68
N GLY A 81 -14.99 -1.77 -10.45
CA GLY A 81 -15.42 -0.62 -9.62
C GLY A 81 -14.67 0.68 -9.87
N THR A 82 -13.59 0.65 -10.66
CA THR A 82 -12.71 1.82 -10.82
C THR A 82 -12.35 2.04 -12.28
N SER A 83 -12.27 3.31 -12.71
CA SER A 83 -11.82 3.61 -14.06
C SER A 83 -10.32 3.34 -14.21
N LYS A 84 -9.89 2.84 -15.37
CA LYS A 84 -8.46 2.65 -15.68
C LYS A 84 -7.64 3.93 -15.49
N ARG A 85 -8.25 5.08 -15.79
CA ARG A 85 -7.59 6.38 -15.60
C ARG A 85 -7.33 6.66 -14.12
N ALA A 86 -8.30 6.39 -13.25
CA ALA A 86 -8.16 6.59 -11.81
C ALA A 86 -7.11 5.63 -11.22
N GLU A 87 -7.12 4.39 -11.65
CA GLU A 87 -6.14 3.38 -11.24
C GLU A 87 -4.70 3.79 -11.61
N LYS A 88 -4.48 4.20 -12.87
CA LYS A 88 -3.18 4.72 -13.31
C LYS A 88 -2.73 5.95 -12.53
N ALA A 89 -3.65 6.88 -12.27
CA ALA A 89 -3.35 8.07 -11.49
C ALA A 89 -2.96 7.73 -10.04
N ALA A 90 -3.67 6.79 -9.42
CA ALA A 90 -3.35 6.31 -8.08
C ALA A 90 -1.96 5.65 -8.02
N ILE A 91 -1.63 4.77 -8.96
CA ILE A 91 -0.30 4.15 -9.04
C ILE A 91 0.79 5.21 -9.23
N LYS A 92 0.62 6.15 -10.15
CA LYS A 92 1.58 7.25 -10.37
C LYS A 92 1.76 8.12 -9.12
N LYS A 93 0.68 8.42 -8.42
CA LYS A 93 0.74 9.15 -7.15
C LYS A 93 1.58 8.40 -6.11
N LEU A 94 1.35 7.10 -5.95
CA LEU A 94 2.12 6.25 -5.05
C LEU A 94 3.62 6.24 -5.40
N LEU A 95 3.96 6.06 -6.67
CA LEU A 95 5.34 6.06 -7.14
C LEU A 95 6.05 7.40 -6.93
N SER A 96 5.33 8.52 -7.06
CA SER A 96 5.93 9.85 -6.92
C SER A 96 6.05 10.30 -5.46
N SER A 97 5.22 9.80 -4.56
CA SER A 97 5.15 10.26 -3.17
C SER A 97 5.82 9.35 -2.16
N SER A 98 6.00 8.07 -2.48
CA SER A 98 6.48 7.09 -1.52
C SER A 98 7.95 6.70 -1.76
N ARG A 99 8.66 6.48 -0.67
CA ARG A 99 10.00 5.87 -0.69
C ARG A 99 9.92 4.35 -0.68
N TYR A 100 8.91 3.84 -0.01
CA TYR A 100 8.64 2.41 0.10
C TYR A 100 7.17 2.15 -0.19
N LEU A 101 6.89 1.14 -1.00
CA LEU A 101 5.53 0.67 -1.27
C LEU A 101 5.36 -0.76 -0.80
N LEU A 102 4.32 -0.98 -0.03
CA LEU A 102 4.00 -2.26 0.60
C LEU A 102 2.62 -2.74 0.11
N PRO A 103 2.57 -3.50 -0.98
CA PRO A 103 1.33 -4.14 -1.45
C PRO A 103 1.00 -5.37 -0.62
N VAL A 104 -0.21 -5.90 -0.80
CA VAL A 104 -0.64 -7.14 -0.12
C VAL A 104 -0.13 -8.39 -0.85
N HIS A 105 -0.08 -8.35 -2.18
CA HIS A 105 0.16 -9.54 -3.00
C HIS A 105 1.59 -9.66 -3.55
N ASP A 106 2.43 -8.67 -3.33
CA ASP A 106 3.80 -8.68 -3.81
C ASP A 106 4.76 -8.22 -2.71
N ARG A 107 6.06 -8.44 -2.92
CA ARG A 107 7.10 -8.00 -1.99
C ARG A 107 7.21 -6.49 -1.96
N PRO A 108 7.45 -5.88 -0.78
CA PRO A 108 7.69 -4.45 -0.70
C PRO A 108 8.78 -3.98 -1.66
N ALA A 109 8.61 -2.80 -2.19
CA ALA A 109 9.56 -2.19 -3.12
C ALA A 109 10.10 -0.87 -2.59
N LYS A 110 11.36 -0.58 -2.93
CA LYS A 110 11.98 0.72 -2.76
C LYS A 110 11.81 1.54 -4.04
N ILE A 111 11.41 2.79 -3.86
CA ILE A 111 11.11 3.72 -4.96
C ILE A 111 12.10 4.89 -4.89
N GLU A 112 12.68 5.25 -6.02
CA GLU A 112 13.52 6.43 -6.19
C GLU A 112 13.16 7.12 -7.51
N GLY A 113 12.82 8.41 -7.42
CA GLY A 113 12.44 9.18 -8.61
C GLY A 113 11.23 8.61 -9.38
N GLY A 114 10.30 7.96 -8.67
CA GLY A 114 9.14 7.32 -9.28
C GLY A 114 9.40 5.95 -9.90
N VAL A 115 10.60 5.39 -9.71
CA VAL A 115 11.02 4.12 -10.30
C VAL A 115 11.27 3.08 -9.21
N VAL A 116 10.92 1.84 -9.46
CA VAL A 116 11.24 0.71 -8.60
C VAL A 116 12.73 0.41 -8.73
N VAL A 117 13.51 0.65 -7.68
CA VAL A 117 14.97 0.43 -7.67
C VAL A 117 15.40 -0.83 -6.92
N GLY A 118 14.51 -1.49 -6.22
CA GLY A 118 14.80 -2.73 -5.51
C GLY A 118 13.60 -3.27 -4.75
N ARG A 119 13.71 -4.52 -4.33
CA ARG A 119 12.75 -5.19 -3.46
C ARG A 119 13.30 -5.25 -2.05
N LEU A 120 12.46 -4.93 -1.09
CA LEU A 120 12.83 -5.13 0.30
C LEU A 120 12.62 -6.60 0.59
N HIS A 121 13.60 -7.39 0.98
CA HIS A 121 13.34 -8.48 1.70
C HIS A 121 14.07 -9.66 1.58
N ASP A 122 14.88 -9.80 0.62
CA ASP A 122 15.65 -11.03 0.52
C ASP A 122 16.83 -11.07 1.49
N GLN A 123 16.98 -10.05 2.34
CA GLN A 123 18.13 -9.90 3.22
C GLN A 123 17.84 -9.33 4.59
N VAL A 124 16.64 -9.50 5.12
CA VAL A 124 16.52 -9.47 6.56
C VAL A 124 16.92 -10.87 7.04
N PRO A 125 18.11 -11.08 7.61
CA PRO A 125 18.27 -12.14 8.56
C PRO A 125 17.37 -11.71 9.72
N GLY A 126 16.07 -11.95 9.55
CA GLY A 126 15.17 -11.84 10.67
C GLY A 126 15.78 -12.69 11.76
N PRO A 127 15.79 -12.25 13.01
CA PRO A 127 15.88 -13.21 14.07
C PRO A 127 14.86 -14.25 13.67
N VAL A 128 15.29 -15.49 13.58
CA VAL A 128 14.39 -16.62 13.52
C VAL A 128 13.33 -16.28 14.53
N VAL A 129 12.12 -15.97 14.06
CA VAL A 129 11.00 -15.76 14.97
C VAL A 129 10.88 -17.13 15.62
N GLN A 130 11.55 -17.25 16.74
CA GLN A 130 11.34 -18.39 17.60
C GLN A 130 9.85 -18.40 17.76
N SER A 131 9.23 -19.42 17.24
CA SER A 131 7.80 -19.59 17.20
C SER A 131 7.24 -19.06 18.50
N LEU A 132 6.60 -17.89 18.41
CA LEU A 132 5.82 -17.39 19.53
C LEU A 132 4.94 -18.57 19.92
N PRO A 133 4.92 -18.97 21.18
CA PRO A 133 4.08 -20.06 21.62
C PRO A 133 2.70 -19.75 21.06
N GLN A 134 2.14 -20.69 20.29
CA GLN A 134 0.82 -20.55 19.71
C GLN A 134 -0.12 -20.23 20.86
N ARG A 135 -0.46 -18.97 21.01
CA ARG A 135 -1.56 -18.59 21.86
C ARG A 135 -2.80 -19.07 21.14
N ASN A 136 -3.40 -20.12 21.64
CA ASN A 136 -4.73 -20.50 21.23
C ASN A 136 -5.65 -19.32 21.50
N TRP A 137 -5.99 -18.58 20.45
CA TRP A 137 -6.88 -17.42 20.50
C TRP A 137 -8.33 -17.85 20.70
N TYR A 138 -8.60 -19.14 20.68
CA TYR A 138 -9.92 -19.68 20.95
C TYR A 138 -9.89 -20.34 22.33
N PRO A 139 -10.74 -19.89 23.27
CA PRO A 139 -10.94 -20.67 24.47
C PRO A 139 -11.45 -22.05 24.07
N ALA A 140 -10.83 -23.03 24.63
CA ALA A 140 -11.28 -24.40 24.47
C ALA A 140 -12.72 -24.59 24.97
#